data_049ef419c7cb51735cdebdcac2648be0
#
_entry.id   049ef419c7cb51735cdebdcac2648be0
#
_cell.length_a   1.000
_cell.length_b   1.000
_cell.length_c   1.000
_cell.angle_alpha   90.00
_cell.angle_beta   90.00
_cell.angle_gamma   90.00
#
_symmetry.space_group_name_H-M   'P 1'
#
loop_
_entity.id
_entity.type
_entity.pdbx_description
1 polymer ?
#
loop_
_entity_poly.entity_id
_entity_poly.type
_entity_poly.pdbx_seq_one_letter_code
_entity_poly.pdbx_strand_id
1 'polypeptide(L)' 'MNKYRNKKVIVDDYIFDSIQESRRYKELKLLERAGTITDLELQPRFLLQDSFKKNGRTFRKIEYIADFKYIENGK' A
#
# COMPACT_ATOMS: atom_id res chain seq x y z
N MET A 1 10.79 -17.25 18.24
CA MET A 1 10.56 -16.67 17.92
C MET A 1 10.73 -16.05 17.06
N ASN A 2 10.50 -15.82 16.46
CA ASN A 2 10.60 -15.29 15.57
C ASN A 2 10.55 -14.11 15.51
N LYS A 3 10.91 -13.62 15.50
CA LYS A 3 10.95 -12.56 15.53
C LYS A 3 10.85 -11.93 14.52
N TYR A 4 10.77 -12.20 13.86
CA TYR A 4 10.70 -11.74 12.90
C TYR A 4 9.72 -11.50 12.38
N ARG A 5 9.23 -11.35 12.70
CA ARG A 5 8.42 -11.17 12.38
C ARG A 5 8.00 -10.22 11.66
N ASN A 6 8.39 -9.86 10.78
CA ASN A 6 7.87 -8.98 9.87
C ASN A 6 6.90 -9.68 9.04
N LYS A 7 5.67 -9.66 9.46
CA LYS A 7 4.66 -10.23 8.67
C LYS A 7 4.34 -9.30 7.57
N LYS A 8 4.34 -9.77 6.35
CA LYS A 8 3.89 -9.00 5.21
C LYS A 8 2.37 -8.93 5.22
N VAL A 9 1.83 -7.77 4.87
CA VAL A 9 0.40 -7.51 4.96
C VAL A 9 -0.10 -7.00 3.62
N ILE A 10 -1.25 -7.51 3.17
CA ILE A 10 -1.86 -7.08 1.91
C ILE A 10 -3.09 -6.23 2.23
N VAL A 11 -3.11 -5.01 1.73
CA VAL A 11 -4.23 -4.10 1.87
C VAL A 11 -4.46 -3.43 0.52
N ASP A 12 -5.68 -3.45 0.02
CA ASP A 12 -6.03 -2.81 -1.25
C ASP A 12 -5.14 -3.24 -2.40
N ASP A 13 -4.78 -4.52 -2.42
CA ASP A 13 -3.92 -5.10 -3.47
C ASP A 13 -2.50 -4.59 -3.44
N TYR A 14 -2.07 -4.07 -2.30
CA TYR A 14 -0.69 -3.66 -2.10
C TYR A 14 -0.11 -4.49 -0.97
N ILE A 15 1.15 -4.85 -1.09
CA ILE A 15 1.86 -5.58 -0.06
C ILE A 15 2.79 -4.64 0.67
N PHE A 16 2.69 -4.66 2.01
CA PHE A 16 3.53 -3.84 2.87
C PHE A 16 4.43 -4.74 3.70
N ASP A 17 5.63 -4.26 4.02
CA ASP A 17 6.59 -5.04 4.77
C ASP A 17 6.17 -5.37 6.19
N SER A 18 5.30 -4.56 6.75
CA SER A 18 4.92 -4.77 8.15
C SER A 18 3.51 -4.26 8.38
N ILE A 19 2.96 -4.67 9.51
CA ILE A 19 1.65 -4.17 9.92
C ILE A 19 1.72 -2.67 10.14
N GLN A 20 2.84 -2.19 10.66
CA GLN A 20 3.02 -0.78 10.92
C GLN A 20 2.94 0.06 9.65
N GLU A 21 3.54 -0.43 8.58
CA GLU A 21 3.47 0.27 7.30
C GLU A 21 2.09 0.24 6.70
N SER A 22 1.37 -0.87 6.85
CA SER A 22 0.01 -0.92 6.36
C SER A 22 -0.89 0.04 7.13
N ARG A 23 -0.62 0.24 8.41
CA ARG A 23 -1.37 1.21 9.21
C ARG A 23 -1.05 2.62 8.75
N ARG A 24 0.21 2.87 8.43
CA ARG A 24 0.61 4.18 7.92
C ARG A 24 -0.12 4.49 6.62
N TYR A 25 -0.23 3.50 5.76
CA TYR A 25 -0.97 3.66 4.52
C TYR A 25 -2.41 4.06 4.79
N LYS A 26 -3.07 3.37 5.71
CA LYS A 26 -4.46 3.66 6.03
C LYS A 26 -4.61 5.05 6.62
N GLU A 27 -3.67 5.44 7.46
CA GLU A 27 -3.67 6.76 8.06
C GLU A 27 -3.51 7.84 7.01
N LEU A 28 -2.59 7.65 6.08
CA LEU A 28 -2.38 8.61 5.00
C LEU A 28 -3.61 8.73 4.10
N LYS A 29 -4.30 7.62 3.85
CA LYS A 29 -5.53 7.67 3.06
C LYS A 29 -6.59 8.50 3.77
N LEU A 30 -6.68 8.38 5.08
CA LEU A 30 -7.63 9.18 5.83
C LEU A 30 -7.27 10.67 5.79
N LEU A 31 -5.98 10.98 5.91
CA LEU A 31 -5.53 12.35 5.85
C LEU A 31 -5.77 12.95 4.47
N GLU A 32 -5.60 12.15 3.44
CA GLU A 32 -5.87 12.61 2.08
C GLU A 32 -7.34 12.93 1.90
N ARG A 33 -8.19 12.05 2.42
CA ARG A 33 -9.63 12.25 2.33
C ARG A 33 -10.07 13.51 3.10
N ALA A 34 -9.40 13.77 4.21
CA ALA A 34 -9.70 14.95 5.02
C ALA A 34 -9.12 16.23 4.44
N GLY A 35 -8.28 16.13 3.41
CA GLY A 35 -7.69 17.31 2.81
C GLY A 35 -6.43 17.80 3.50
N THR A 36 -5.95 17.06 4.50
CA THR A 36 -4.74 17.44 5.21
C THR A 36 -3.51 17.24 4.35
N ILE A 37 -3.54 16.22 3.51
CA ILE A 37 -2.49 15.99 2.54
C ILE A 37 -3.11 15.79 1.18
N THR A 38 -2.32 15.96 0.11
CA THR A 38 -2.77 15.74 -1.25
C THR A 38 -1.70 15.01 -2.03
N ASP A 39 -2.10 14.49 -3.17
CA ASP A 39 -1.18 13.83 -4.09
C ASP A 39 -0.43 12.68 -3.42
N LEU A 40 -1.16 11.88 -2.69
CA LEU A 40 -0.58 10.69 -2.08
C LEU A 40 -0.19 9.73 -3.18
N GLU A 41 1.09 9.38 -3.22
CA GLU A 41 1.62 8.43 -4.17
C GLU A 41 2.27 7.28 -3.43
N LEU A 42 1.98 6.08 -3.88
CA LEU A 42 2.63 4.90 -3.36
C LEU A 42 3.81 4.60 -4.27
N GLN A 43 4.97 4.37 -3.68
CA GLN A 43 6.17 4.11 -4.46
C GLN A 43 6.39 2.60 -4.53
N PRO A 44 6.00 1.97 -5.63
CA PRO A 44 6.13 0.51 -5.70
C PRO A 44 7.59 0.11 -5.83
N ARG A 45 7.94 -0.96 -5.13
CA ARG A 45 9.26 -1.54 -5.27
C ARG A 45 9.29 -2.45 -6.48
N PHE A 46 8.24 -3.24 -6.66
CA PHE A 46 8.11 -4.08 -7.84
C PHE A 46 6.68 -4.61 -7.93
N LEU A 47 6.37 -5.07 -9.12
CA LEU A 47 5.08 -5.70 -9.39
C LEU A 47 5.20 -7.16 -9.02
N LEU A 48 4.43 -7.60 -8.04
CA LEU A 48 4.46 -8.98 -7.61
C LEU A 48 3.62 -9.86 -8.52
N GLN A 49 2.47 -9.36 -8.93
CA GLN A 49 1.53 -10.11 -9.72
C GLN A 49 0.81 -9.16 -10.66
N ASP A 50 0.83 -9.47 -11.96
CA ASP A 50 0.07 -8.68 -12.91
C ASP A 50 -1.38 -9.13 -12.87
N SER A 51 -2.27 -8.31 -13.37
CA SER A 51 -3.67 -8.71 -13.44
C SER A 51 -3.83 -9.79 -14.49
N PHE A 52 -4.74 -10.73 -14.26
CA PHE A 52 -4.99 -11.79 -15.21
C PHE A 52 -6.37 -12.39 -14.96
N LYS A 53 -6.84 -13.14 -15.94
CA LYS A 53 -8.10 -13.85 -15.82
C LYS A 53 -7.84 -15.35 -15.88
N LYS A 54 -8.57 -16.05 -15.05
CA LYS A 54 -8.49 -17.50 -15.05
C LYS A 54 -9.84 -18.06 -14.63
N ASN A 55 -10.36 -18.98 -15.43
CA ASN A 55 -11.65 -19.64 -15.13
C ASN A 55 -12.77 -18.63 -14.90
N GLY A 56 -12.80 -17.57 -15.70
CA GLY A 56 -13.85 -16.56 -15.59
C GLY A 56 -13.68 -15.60 -14.43
N ARG A 57 -12.59 -15.70 -13.67
CA ARG A 57 -12.32 -14.82 -12.56
C ARG A 57 -11.19 -13.87 -12.90
N THR A 58 -11.31 -12.66 -12.41
CA THR A 58 -10.29 -11.65 -12.61
C THR A 58 -9.45 -11.53 -11.34
N PHE A 59 -8.14 -11.67 -11.49
CA PHE A 59 -7.21 -11.49 -10.39
C PHE A 59 -6.50 -10.17 -10.62
N ARG A 60 -6.45 -9.34 -9.59
CA ARG A 60 -5.93 -8.01 -9.72
C ARG A 60 -4.42 -7.98 -9.59
N LYS A 61 -3.86 -6.91 -10.11
CA LYS A 61 -2.45 -6.65 -9.98
C LYS A 61 -2.11 -6.42 -8.51
N ILE A 62 -0.96 -6.91 -8.07
CA ILE A 62 -0.48 -6.72 -6.69
C ILE A 62 0.91 -6.13 -6.76
N GLU A 63 1.10 -5.00 -6.08
CA GLU A 63 2.37 -4.31 -6.06
C GLU A 63 2.94 -4.25 -4.66
N TYR A 64 4.25 -4.40 -4.56
CA TYR A 64 4.96 -4.32 -3.29
C TYR A 64 5.35 -2.87 -3.07
N ILE A 65 4.86 -2.27 -2.00
CA ILE A 65 5.05 -0.84 -1.75
C ILE A 65 6.25 -0.62 -0.85
N ALA A 66 7.15 0.26 -1.32
CA ALA A 66 8.37 0.56 -0.57
C ALA A 66 8.25 1.84 0.23
N ASP A 67 7.50 2.81 -0.26
CA ASP A 67 7.50 4.13 0.37
C ASP A 67 6.25 4.91 -0.02
N PHE A 68 6.05 6.04 0.64
CA PHE A 68 4.93 6.93 0.38
C PHE A 68 5.44 8.33 0.09
N LYS A 69 4.73 9.04 -0.77
CA LYS A 69 5.08 10.40 -1.12
C LYS A 69 3.79 11.22 -1.14
N TYR A 70 3.81 12.40 -0.57
CA TYR A 70 2.62 13.22 -0.51
C TYR A 70 2.99 14.67 -0.23
N ILE A 71 2.01 15.56 -0.38
CA ILE A 71 2.19 16.98 -0.10
C ILE A 71 1.32 17.33 1.08
N GLU A 72 1.91 17.96 2.07
CA GLU A 72 1.16 18.43 3.22
C GLU A 72 0.60 19.80 2.95
N ASN A 73 -0.69 19.97 3.20
CA ASN A 73 -1.36 21.22 2.98
C ASN A 73 -1.33 22.06 4.24
N GLY A 74 -1.43 23.36 4.06
CA GLY A 74 -1.49 24.24 5.19
C GLY A 74 -0.16 24.60 5.77
N LYS A 75 0.86 24.24 5.09
CA LYS A 75 2.18 24.54 5.64
C LYS A 75 2.95 25.39 4.69
#